data_9753cdcab8db0c6bfcead0d8ae08ce39
#
_entry.id   9753cdcab8db0c6bfcead0d8ae08ce39
#
_cell.length_a   1.000
_cell.length_b   1.000
_cell.length_c   1.000
_cell.angle_alpha   90.00
_cell.angle_beta   90.00
_cell.angle_gamma   90.00
#
_symmetry.space_group_name_H-M   'P 1'
#
loop_
_entity.id
_entity.type
_entity.pdbx_description
1 polymer ?
#
loop_
_entity_poly.entity_id
_entity_poly.type
_entity_poly.pdbx_seq_one_letter_code
_entity_poly.pdbx_strand_id
1 'polypeptide(L)'
;LAFVLSGLLILISLVGFGVRGLNLGLDFTGGTLLEVSFPGPVALDDVRSTLAETGFSRASVVHYGSEHEVLIRLSSAETPATVQRIVAALSAHEHGGVTLRRTELAGPHMGDEMVGQALLAVMASFLMIMVYVSTRFQWKLSVGAVAALMHDVVITMGAFAVFGWEVDLTVLAAVLT
;
A
#
# COMPACT_ATOMS: atom_id res chain seq x y z
N LEU A 1 0.15 -19.02 -28.23
CA LEU A 1 0.35 -19.27 -26.78
C LEU A 1 0.47 -17.99 -26.00
N ALA A 2 1.38 -17.05 -26.40
CA ALA A 2 1.62 -15.79 -25.70
C ALA A 2 0.35 -14.92 -25.53
N PHE A 3 -0.44 -14.74 -26.59
CA PHE A 3 -1.69 -13.97 -26.52
C PHE A 3 -2.75 -14.60 -25.59
N VAL A 4 -2.81 -15.93 -25.53
CA VAL A 4 -3.73 -16.63 -24.63
C VAL A 4 -3.30 -16.43 -23.17
N LEU A 5 -2.00 -16.57 -22.90
CA LEU A 5 -1.45 -16.35 -21.57
C LEU A 5 -1.65 -14.89 -21.11
N SER A 6 -1.35 -13.94 -22.00
CA SER A 6 -1.56 -12.49 -21.76
C SER A 6 -3.03 -12.17 -21.47
N GLY A 7 -3.96 -12.70 -22.30
CA GLY A 7 -5.39 -12.51 -22.07
C GLY A 7 -5.87 -13.11 -20.75
N LEU A 8 -5.32 -14.27 -20.35
CA LEU A 8 -5.63 -14.91 -19.07
C LEU A 8 -5.11 -14.05 -17.90
N LEU A 9 -3.89 -13.50 -17.99
CA LEU A 9 -3.33 -12.63 -16.94
C LEU A 9 -4.16 -11.35 -16.79
N ILE A 10 -4.57 -10.72 -17.89
CA ILE A 10 -5.47 -9.56 -17.83
C ILE A 10 -6.80 -9.93 -17.15
N LEU A 11 -7.39 -11.06 -17.51
CA LEU A 11 -8.65 -11.51 -16.91
C LEU A 11 -8.50 -11.71 -15.40
N ILE A 12 -7.44 -12.39 -14.96
CA ILE A 12 -7.12 -12.60 -13.55
C ILE A 12 -6.95 -11.25 -12.85
N SER A 13 -6.25 -10.29 -13.46
CA SER A 13 -6.05 -8.95 -12.94
C SER A 13 -7.37 -8.21 -12.74
N LEU A 14 -8.24 -8.23 -13.74
CA LEU A 14 -9.55 -7.58 -13.67
C LEU A 14 -10.46 -8.21 -12.59
N VAL A 15 -10.43 -9.53 -12.47
CA VAL A 15 -11.14 -10.24 -11.40
C VAL A 15 -10.56 -9.88 -10.04
N GLY A 16 -9.23 -9.79 -9.91
CA GLY A 16 -8.54 -9.35 -8.68
C GLY A 16 -9.00 -7.95 -8.24
N PHE A 17 -9.05 -7.00 -9.18
CA PHE A 17 -9.56 -5.65 -8.91
C PHE A 17 -11.04 -5.65 -8.49
N GLY A 18 -11.88 -6.47 -9.12
CA GLY A 18 -13.31 -6.52 -8.81
C GLY A 18 -13.64 -7.18 -7.47
N VAL A 19 -12.87 -8.19 -7.06
CA VAL A 19 -13.14 -8.99 -5.85
C VAL A 19 -12.46 -8.42 -4.62
N ARG A 20 -11.19 -8.02 -4.72
CA ARG A 20 -10.38 -7.56 -3.58
C ARG A 20 -10.09 -6.07 -3.60
N GLY A 21 -10.08 -5.43 -4.78
CA GLY A 21 -9.58 -4.08 -4.94
C GLY A 21 -8.05 -4.00 -4.77
N LEU A 22 -7.53 -2.77 -4.74
CA LEU A 22 -6.12 -2.50 -4.42
C LEU A 22 -6.00 -2.25 -2.93
N ASN A 23 -5.00 -2.87 -2.31
CA ASN A 23 -4.60 -2.57 -0.94
C ASN A 23 -3.70 -1.32 -0.96
N LEU A 24 -4.33 -0.15 -0.84
CA LEU A 24 -3.62 1.12 -0.86
C LEU A 24 -2.86 1.35 0.43
N GLY A 25 -1.61 1.78 0.31
CA GLY A 25 -0.76 2.15 1.41
C GLY A 25 -1.20 3.40 2.16
N LEU A 26 -0.49 3.69 3.25
CA LEU A 26 -0.74 4.84 4.10
C LEU A 26 -0.67 6.16 3.32
N ASP A 27 0.20 6.23 2.32
CA ASP A 27 0.38 7.39 1.45
C ASP A 27 -0.91 7.80 0.73
N PHE A 28 -1.77 6.82 0.42
CA PHE A 28 -3.01 7.03 -0.33
C PHE A 28 -4.26 7.01 0.56
N THR A 29 -4.23 6.32 1.70
CA THR A 29 -5.40 6.19 2.58
C THR A 29 -5.37 7.16 3.75
N GLY A 30 -4.21 7.71 4.06
CA GLY A 30 -3.98 8.42 5.30
C GLY A 30 -4.02 7.48 6.51
N GLY A 31 -3.81 8.02 7.71
CA GLY A 31 -3.87 7.28 8.96
C GLY A 31 -2.60 7.40 9.79
N THR A 32 -2.41 6.47 10.72
CA THR A 32 -1.24 6.40 11.59
C THR A 32 -0.58 5.03 11.48
N LEU A 33 0.72 5.02 11.21
CA LEU A 33 1.55 3.84 11.24
C LEU A 33 2.43 3.86 12.49
N LEU A 34 2.41 2.78 13.26
CA LEU A 34 3.23 2.59 14.44
C LEU A 34 4.12 1.36 14.25
N GLU A 35 5.42 1.55 14.34
CA GLU A 35 6.38 0.46 14.41
C GLU A 35 6.75 0.25 15.88
N VAL A 36 6.42 -0.92 16.41
CA VAL A 36 6.55 -1.24 17.83
C VAL A 36 7.42 -2.47 18.00
N SER A 37 8.40 -2.39 18.90
CA SER A 37 9.29 -3.49 19.23
C SER A 37 8.95 -4.05 20.61
N PHE A 38 8.78 -5.36 20.68
CA PHE A 38 8.50 -6.12 21.89
C PHE A 38 9.78 -6.79 22.43
N PRO A 39 9.89 -7.01 23.74
CA PRO A 39 11.06 -7.66 24.33
C PRO A 39 11.17 -9.16 23.99
N GLY A 40 10.06 -9.79 23.60
CA GLY A 40 9.94 -11.19 23.20
C GLY A 40 9.08 -11.38 21.96
N PRO A 41 9.00 -12.60 21.39
CA PRO A 41 8.07 -12.93 20.34
C PRO A 41 6.63 -12.69 20.81
N VAL A 42 5.82 -12.00 20.01
CA VAL A 42 4.45 -11.63 20.37
C VAL A 42 3.46 -12.24 19.39
N ALA A 43 2.33 -12.75 19.90
CA ALA A 43 1.24 -13.20 19.06
C ALA A 43 0.43 -11.99 18.56
N LEU A 44 0.22 -11.90 17.25
CA LEU A 44 -0.54 -10.80 16.65
C LEU A 44 -1.97 -10.68 17.17
N ASP A 45 -2.56 -11.79 17.62
CA ASP A 45 -3.92 -11.80 18.14
C ASP A 45 -4.01 -11.14 19.52
N ASP A 46 -2.97 -11.24 20.34
CA ASP A 46 -2.89 -10.54 21.62
C ASP A 46 -2.78 -9.02 21.42
N VAL A 47 -1.98 -8.62 20.44
CA VAL A 47 -1.87 -7.21 20.05
C VAL A 47 -3.21 -6.68 19.52
N ARG A 48 -3.91 -7.46 18.68
CA ARG A 48 -5.23 -7.09 18.15
C ARG A 48 -6.28 -6.97 19.25
N SER A 49 -6.29 -7.87 20.22
CA SER A 49 -7.24 -7.82 21.35
C SER A 49 -7.01 -6.57 22.19
N THR A 50 -5.76 -6.27 22.54
CA THR A 50 -5.40 -5.04 23.28
C THR A 50 -5.79 -3.77 22.55
N LEU A 51 -5.57 -3.73 21.21
CA LEU A 51 -6.01 -2.60 20.38
C LEU A 51 -7.53 -2.47 20.32
N ALA A 52 -8.26 -3.58 20.25
CA ALA A 52 -9.72 -3.57 20.26
C ALA A 52 -10.27 -3.04 21.59
N GLU A 53 -9.69 -3.39 22.73
CA GLU A 53 -10.04 -2.88 24.06
C GLU A 53 -9.79 -1.36 24.18
N THR A 54 -8.78 -0.85 23.50
CA THR A 54 -8.46 0.59 23.45
C THR A 54 -9.27 1.38 22.41
N GLY A 55 -10.19 0.71 21.69
CA GLY A 55 -11.09 1.33 20.71
C GLY A 55 -10.63 1.21 19.24
N PHE A 56 -9.53 0.52 18.98
CA PHE A 56 -8.94 0.37 17.63
C PHE A 56 -9.17 -1.03 17.03
N SER A 57 -10.40 -1.51 17.04
CA SER A 57 -10.79 -2.84 16.54
C SER A 57 -10.52 -3.08 15.05
N ARG A 58 -10.33 -2.01 14.26
CA ARG A 58 -10.04 -2.06 12.82
C ARG A 58 -8.55 -1.89 12.49
N ALA A 59 -7.68 -1.90 13.49
CA ALA A 59 -6.25 -1.80 13.28
C ALA A 59 -5.73 -3.02 12.49
N SER A 60 -4.93 -2.76 11.47
CA SER A 60 -4.16 -3.82 10.81
C SER A 60 -2.87 -4.05 11.60
N VAL A 61 -2.59 -5.31 11.92
CA VAL A 61 -1.43 -5.70 12.73
C VAL A 61 -0.69 -6.80 11.99
N VAL A 62 0.59 -6.57 11.68
CA VAL A 62 1.45 -7.52 10.98
C VAL A 62 2.85 -7.54 11.60
N HIS A 63 3.55 -8.68 11.49
CA HIS A 63 4.97 -8.73 11.82
C HIS A 63 5.80 -7.96 10.78
N TYR A 64 6.83 -7.29 11.25
CA TYR A 64 7.75 -6.52 10.41
C TYR A 64 9.20 -6.90 10.72
N GLY A 65 9.82 -7.59 9.78
CA GLY A 65 11.22 -8.00 9.90
C GLY A 65 11.48 -9.18 10.85
N SER A 66 10.88 -9.19 12.04
CA SER A 66 11.06 -10.23 13.04
C SER A 66 9.77 -10.51 13.83
N GLU A 67 9.72 -11.60 14.60
CA GLU A 67 8.60 -11.94 15.51
C GLU A 67 8.48 -10.97 16.71
N HIS A 68 9.48 -10.12 16.91
CA HIS A 68 9.53 -9.12 17.98
C HIS A 68 9.06 -7.74 17.51
N GLU A 69 8.97 -7.52 16.22
CA GLU A 69 8.62 -6.23 15.64
C GLU A 69 7.25 -6.31 14.98
N VAL A 70 6.38 -5.39 15.37
CA VAL A 70 5.00 -5.34 14.90
C VAL A 70 4.72 -3.98 14.30
N LEU A 71 4.15 -4.00 13.11
CA LEU A 71 3.65 -2.83 12.42
C LEU A 71 2.14 -2.74 12.64
N ILE A 72 1.71 -1.65 13.27
CA ILE A 72 0.30 -1.37 13.55
C ILE A 72 -0.13 -0.21 12.67
N ARG A 73 -1.17 -0.44 11.87
CA ARG A 73 -1.78 0.59 11.04
C ARG A 73 -3.17 0.93 11.55
N LEU A 74 -3.38 2.20 11.84
CA LEU A 74 -4.66 2.77 12.22
C LEU A 74 -5.24 3.55 11.04
N SER A 75 -6.53 3.37 10.76
CA SER A 75 -7.22 4.02 9.63
C SER A 75 -7.47 5.52 9.84
N SER A 76 -7.12 6.06 11.00
CA SER A 76 -7.27 7.48 11.36
C SER A 76 -5.93 8.10 11.73
N ALA A 77 -5.81 9.41 11.46
CA ALA A 77 -4.69 10.19 11.92
C ALA A 77 -4.86 10.45 13.43
N GLU A 78 -4.04 9.77 14.23
CA GLU A 78 -4.12 9.81 15.67
C GLU A 78 -3.21 10.89 16.26
N THR A 79 -3.63 11.45 17.41
CA THR A 79 -2.80 12.42 18.13
C THR A 79 -1.64 11.72 18.84
N PRO A 80 -0.52 12.42 19.10
CA PRO A 80 0.59 11.85 19.88
C PRO A 80 0.17 11.29 21.25
N ALA A 81 -0.84 11.90 21.88
CA ALA A 81 -1.39 11.43 23.16
C ALA A 81 -2.10 10.09 23.01
N THR A 82 -2.82 9.87 21.90
CA THR A 82 -3.46 8.60 21.59
C THR A 82 -2.43 7.50 21.31
N VAL A 83 -1.38 7.83 20.56
CA VAL A 83 -0.26 6.92 20.29
C VAL A 83 0.39 6.45 21.61
N GLN A 84 0.64 7.39 22.53
CA GLN A 84 1.20 7.05 23.84
C GLN A 84 0.26 6.15 24.67
N ARG A 85 -1.07 6.35 24.60
CA ARG A 85 -2.02 5.46 25.27
C ARG A 85 -2.00 4.04 24.68
N ILE A 86 -1.87 3.92 23.37
CA ILE A 86 -1.74 2.61 22.70
C ILE A 86 -0.47 1.91 23.17
N VAL A 87 0.67 2.59 23.13
CA VAL A 87 1.95 2.03 23.59
C VAL A 87 1.91 1.64 25.08
N ALA A 88 1.29 2.45 25.93
CA ALA A 88 1.11 2.13 27.34
C ALA A 88 0.21 0.92 27.57
N ALA A 89 -0.89 0.78 26.81
CA ALA A 89 -1.77 -0.38 26.89
C ALA A 89 -1.06 -1.67 26.44
N LEU A 90 -0.31 -1.62 25.36
CA LEU A 90 0.51 -2.75 24.87
C LEU A 90 1.59 -3.12 25.90
N SER A 91 2.23 -2.13 26.53
CA SER A 91 3.25 -2.36 27.55
C SER A 91 2.68 -2.95 28.85
N ALA A 92 1.41 -2.69 29.15
CA ALA A 92 0.73 -3.24 30.33
C ALA A 92 0.39 -4.74 30.18
N HIS A 93 0.12 -5.19 28.96
CA HIS A 93 -0.13 -6.59 28.63
C HIS A 93 1.14 -7.43 28.53
N GLU A 94 2.24 -6.83 28.11
CA GLU A 94 3.52 -7.50 27.92
C GLU A 94 4.49 -7.20 29.08
N HIS A 95 4.96 -8.25 29.75
CA HIS A 95 5.88 -8.17 30.87
C HIS A 95 7.30 -7.78 30.43
N GLY A 96 7.54 -6.52 30.13
CA GLY A 96 8.89 -6.09 29.73
C GLY A 96 8.98 -4.74 29.04
N GLY A 97 7.86 -4.11 28.80
CA GLY A 97 7.79 -2.79 28.14
C GLY A 97 7.95 -2.88 26.64
N VAL A 98 7.13 -2.11 25.96
CA VAL A 98 7.09 -2.00 24.50
C VAL A 98 7.77 -0.72 24.07
N THR A 99 8.64 -0.78 23.08
CA THR A 99 9.37 0.39 22.57
C THR A 99 8.77 0.83 21.25
N LEU A 100 8.31 2.08 21.20
CA LEU A 100 7.90 2.71 19.94
C LEU A 100 9.15 3.09 19.13
N ARG A 101 9.35 2.43 17.99
CA ARG A 101 10.49 2.69 17.09
C ARG A 101 10.22 3.86 16.15
N ARG A 102 9.04 3.87 15.57
CA ARG A 102 8.67 4.83 14.53
C ARG A 102 7.18 5.14 14.58
N THR A 103 6.84 6.38 14.31
CA THR A 103 5.46 6.82 14.09
C THR A 103 5.40 7.63 12.82
N GLU A 104 4.53 7.24 11.90
CA GLU A 104 4.22 8.01 10.71
C GLU A 104 2.75 8.43 10.75
N LEU A 105 2.50 9.69 10.46
CA LEU A 105 1.18 10.29 10.47
C LEU A 105 0.90 10.82 9.06
N ALA A 106 -0.12 10.30 8.40
CA ALA A 106 -0.63 10.85 7.17
C ALA A 106 -2.04 11.39 7.40
N GLY A 107 -2.22 12.69 7.17
CA GLY A 107 -3.53 13.34 7.34
C GLY A 107 -4.57 12.80 6.34
N PRO A 108 -5.86 12.75 6.69
CA PRO A 108 -6.91 12.17 5.84
C PRO A 108 -7.08 12.90 4.49
N HIS A 109 -6.76 14.18 4.43
CA HIS A 109 -6.82 14.95 3.17
C HIS A 109 -5.62 14.71 2.25
N MET A 110 -4.53 14.17 2.76
CA MET A 110 -3.34 13.89 1.95
C MET A 110 -3.55 12.69 1.03
N GLY A 111 -4.31 11.69 1.45
CA GLY A 111 -4.56 10.49 0.66
C GLY A 111 -5.31 10.78 -0.65
N ASP A 112 -6.41 11.51 -0.59
CA ASP A 112 -7.20 11.85 -1.78
C ASP A 112 -6.40 12.72 -2.78
N GLU A 113 -5.63 13.67 -2.27
CA GLU A 113 -4.75 14.50 -3.09
C GLU A 113 -3.63 13.67 -3.73
N MET A 114 -3.02 12.74 -2.98
CA MET A 114 -1.99 11.82 -3.46
C MET A 114 -2.50 10.89 -4.56
N VAL A 115 -3.71 10.34 -4.42
CA VAL A 115 -4.34 9.51 -5.46
C VAL A 115 -4.54 10.32 -6.74
N GLY A 116 -5.05 11.55 -6.63
CA GLY A 116 -5.24 12.44 -7.77
C GLY A 116 -3.92 12.77 -8.50
N GLN A 117 -2.88 13.11 -7.73
CA GLN A 117 -1.55 13.38 -8.27
C GLN A 117 -0.90 12.15 -8.90
N ALA A 118 -1.06 10.96 -8.28
CA ALA A 118 -0.58 9.69 -8.82
C ALA A 118 -1.20 9.37 -10.18
N LEU A 119 -2.54 9.49 -10.28
CA LEU A 119 -3.25 9.27 -11.54
C LEU A 119 -2.79 10.26 -12.62
N LEU A 120 -2.65 11.54 -12.27
CA LEU A 120 -2.18 12.57 -13.17
C LEU A 120 -0.75 12.28 -13.65
N ALA A 121 0.15 11.82 -12.76
CA ALA A 121 1.52 11.44 -13.10
C ALA A 121 1.55 10.27 -14.09
N VAL A 122 0.73 9.23 -13.87
CA VAL A 122 0.60 8.09 -14.80
C VAL A 122 0.11 8.54 -16.17
N MET A 123 -0.93 9.37 -16.23
CA MET A 123 -1.47 9.88 -17.48
C MET A 123 -0.47 10.79 -18.22
N ALA A 124 0.23 11.64 -17.48
CA ALA A 124 1.27 12.49 -18.04
C ALA A 124 2.44 11.67 -18.60
N SER A 125 2.87 10.60 -17.91
CA SER A 125 3.92 9.69 -18.37
C SER A 125 3.52 9.00 -19.68
N PHE A 126 2.31 8.47 -19.77
CA PHE A 126 1.83 7.86 -21.02
C PHE A 126 1.76 8.87 -22.18
N LEU A 127 1.30 10.10 -21.91
CA LEU A 127 1.26 11.15 -22.91
C LEU A 127 2.67 11.53 -23.39
N MET A 128 3.61 11.73 -22.46
CA MET A 128 4.98 12.07 -22.79
C MET A 128 5.68 10.96 -23.60
N ILE A 129 5.50 9.71 -23.23
CA ILE A 129 6.01 8.55 -23.98
C ILE A 129 5.39 8.52 -25.37
N MET A 130 4.08 8.73 -25.49
CA MET A 130 3.39 8.76 -26.78
C MET A 130 3.94 9.86 -27.69
N VAL A 131 4.12 11.07 -27.16
CA VAL A 131 4.70 12.21 -27.89
C VAL A 131 6.13 11.91 -28.31
N TYR A 132 6.97 11.45 -27.38
CA TYR A 132 8.37 11.15 -27.66
C TYR A 132 8.52 10.08 -28.75
N VAL A 133 7.80 8.95 -28.62
CA VAL A 133 7.87 7.85 -29.61
C VAL A 133 7.28 8.29 -30.96
N SER A 134 6.22 9.13 -30.97
CA SER A 134 5.63 9.66 -32.22
C SER A 134 6.58 10.58 -32.96
N THR A 135 7.37 11.38 -32.26
CA THR A 135 8.34 12.29 -32.89
C THR A 135 9.59 11.58 -33.37
N ARG A 136 9.97 10.48 -32.69
CA ARG A 136 11.19 9.72 -33.00
C ARG A 136 10.94 8.59 -34.00
N PHE A 137 9.73 8.03 -34.02
CA PHE A 137 9.29 6.92 -34.86
C PHE A 137 7.95 7.23 -35.53
N GLN A 138 7.33 6.21 -36.14
CA GLN A 138 5.98 6.35 -36.71
C GLN A 138 4.92 6.36 -35.60
N TRP A 139 3.90 7.22 -35.75
CA TRP A 139 2.80 7.34 -34.77
C TRP A 139 2.10 6.01 -34.45
N LYS A 140 2.04 5.06 -35.42
CA LYS A 140 1.48 3.72 -35.22
C LYS A 140 2.26 2.91 -34.18
N LEU A 141 3.57 3.10 -34.10
CA LEU A 141 4.43 2.43 -33.11
C LEU A 141 4.23 3.04 -31.71
N SER A 142 3.95 4.33 -31.61
CA SER A 142 3.70 4.96 -30.34
C SER A 142 2.40 4.49 -29.70
N VAL A 143 1.33 4.29 -30.49
CA VAL A 143 0.09 3.71 -30.00
C VAL A 143 0.33 2.28 -29.48
N GLY A 144 1.10 1.47 -30.21
CA GLY A 144 1.47 0.12 -29.80
C GLY A 144 2.30 0.11 -28.51
N ALA A 145 3.25 1.05 -28.36
CA ALA A 145 4.07 1.17 -27.15
C ALA A 145 3.24 1.54 -25.93
N VAL A 146 2.34 2.54 -26.06
CA VAL A 146 1.46 2.93 -24.95
C VAL A 146 0.49 1.79 -24.58
N ALA A 147 -0.05 1.09 -25.57
CA ALA A 147 -0.92 -0.07 -25.31
C ALA A 147 -0.18 -1.20 -24.56
N ALA A 148 1.10 -1.45 -24.89
CA ALA A 148 1.93 -2.41 -24.19
C ALA A 148 2.20 -1.96 -22.75
N LEU A 149 2.53 -0.68 -22.52
CA LEU A 149 2.71 -0.13 -21.17
C LEU A 149 1.45 -0.25 -20.32
N MET A 150 0.29 0.11 -20.88
CA MET A 150 -0.99 -0.06 -20.18
C MET A 150 -1.26 -1.52 -19.82
N HIS A 151 -0.98 -2.45 -20.73
CA HIS A 151 -1.08 -3.88 -20.49
C HIS A 151 -0.21 -4.32 -19.31
N ASP A 152 1.06 -3.87 -19.27
CA ASP A 152 2.01 -4.26 -18.23
C ASP A 152 1.62 -3.65 -16.86
N VAL A 153 1.16 -2.41 -16.86
CA VAL A 153 0.63 -1.76 -15.63
C VAL A 153 -0.60 -2.51 -15.10
N VAL A 154 -1.53 -2.88 -15.97
CA VAL A 154 -2.74 -3.63 -15.56
C VAL A 154 -2.38 -4.99 -14.96
N ILE A 155 -1.44 -5.72 -15.55
CA ILE A 155 -1.00 -7.04 -15.04
C ILE A 155 -0.25 -6.85 -13.71
N THR A 156 0.67 -5.89 -13.62
CA THR A 156 1.43 -5.63 -12.41
C THR A 156 0.52 -5.24 -11.25
N MET A 157 -0.35 -4.25 -11.43
CA MET A 157 -1.32 -3.84 -10.43
C MET A 157 -2.32 -4.95 -10.10
N GLY A 158 -2.69 -5.77 -11.11
CA GLY A 158 -3.53 -6.93 -10.92
C GLY A 158 -2.89 -7.98 -10.02
N ALA A 159 -1.59 -8.22 -10.16
CA ALA A 159 -0.85 -9.09 -9.25
C ALA A 159 -0.91 -8.56 -7.81
N PHE A 160 -0.69 -7.26 -7.60
CA PHE A 160 -0.84 -6.63 -6.28
C PHE A 160 -2.25 -6.85 -5.70
N ALA A 161 -3.31 -6.70 -6.49
CA ALA A 161 -4.69 -6.95 -6.06
C ALA A 161 -4.94 -8.42 -5.71
N VAL A 162 -4.45 -9.36 -6.51
CA VAL A 162 -4.63 -10.82 -6.29
C VAL A 162 -3.90 -11.29 -5.04
N PHE A 163 -2.64 -10.88 -4.87
CA PHE A 163 -1.83 -11.27 -3.71
C PHE A 163 -2.11 -10.40 -2.46
N GLY A 164 -2.84 -9.29 -2.61
CA GLY A 164 -3.15 -8.38 -1.51
C GLY A 164 -1.95 -7.55 -1.05
N TRP A 165 -0.92 -7.43 -1.89
CA TRP A 165 0.24 -6.61 -1.59
C TRP A 165 -0.13 -5.13 -1.53
N GLU A 166 0.59 -4.42 -0.67
CA GLU A 166 0.37 -3.00 -0.47
C GLU A 166 0.95 -2.18 -1.63
N VAL A 167 0.17 -1.24 -2.12
CA VAL A 167 0.58 -0.26 -3.14
C VAL A 167 0.90 1.05 -2.44
N ASP A 168 2.17 1.41 -2.36
CA ASP A 168 2.70 2.66 -1.83
C ASP A 168 3.27 3.56 -2.95
N LEU A 169 3.81 4.72 -2.57
CA LEU A 169 4.47 5.63 -3.52
C LEU A 169 5.70 5.01 -4.21
N THR A 170 6.37 4.07 -3.54
CA THR A 170 7.54 3.37 -4.09
C THR A 170 7.13 2.45 -5.24
N VAL A 171 6.03 1.70 -5.05
CA VAL A 171 5.43 0.86 -6.09
C VAL A 171 4.98 1.72 -7.27
N LEU A 172 4.33 2.86 -7.00
CA LEU A 172 3.92 3.79 -8.05
C LEU A 172 5.13 4.30 -8.85
N ALA A 173 6.20 4.70 -8.17
CA ALA A 173 7.43 5.15 -8.83
C ALA A 173 8.05 4.05 -9.69
N ALA A 174 8.05 2.79 -9.22
CA ALA A 174 8.53 1.64 -9.98
C ALA A 174 7.69 1.37 -11.23
N VAL A 175 6.38 1.55 -11.16
CA VAL A 175 5.47 1.40 -12.32
C VAL A 175 5.67 2.51 -13.35
N LEU A 176 6.07 3.70 -12.91
CA LEU A 176 6.33 4.87 -13.79
C LEU A 176 7.71 4.84 -14.47
N THR A 177 8.63 3.99 -14.01
CA THR A 177 10.00 3.86 -14.55
C THR A 177 10.11 2.78 -15.61
#